data_a6fc6c9519d2f9a08b59bcdc54313703
#
_entry.id   a6fc6c9519d2f9a08b59bcdc54313703
#
_cell.length_a   1.000
_cell.length_b   1.000
_cell.length_c   1.000
_cell.angle_alpha   90.00
_cell.angle_beta   90.00
_cell.angle_gamma   90.00
#
_symmetry.space_group_name_H-M   'P 1'
#
loop_
_entity.id
_entity.type
_entity.pdbx_description
1 polymer ?
#
loop_
_entity_poly.entity_id
_entity_poly.type
_entity_poly.pdbx_seq_one_letter_code
_entity_poly.pdbx_strand_id
1 'polypeptide(L)'
;MAEKEGSTKLTRKAEQAIAALLEHPTIAEAAKASGVSERSLWRWLQRDDFQKRYREAQRAVVDSAITKLQAATLRAVETLERNLNCGNYFAENAAAQAILTHSFKAIEVRELQEQIDEIKTLLAVRRSGKHEPRRTA
;
A
#
# COMPACT_ATOMS: atom_id res chain seq x y z
N MET A 1 8.09 -25.49 28.07
CA MET A 1 9.12 -25.26 27.06
C MET A 1 8.73 -24.03 26.27
N ALA A 2 9.43 -22.93 26.49
CA ALA A 2 9.13 -21.67 25.83
C ALA A 2 9.74 -21.71 24.43
N GLU A 3 8.89 -21.68 23.40
CA GLU A 3 9.34 -21.43 22.03
C GLU A 3 9.87 -20.00 21.95
N LYS A 4 11.18 -19.90 21.77
CA LYS A 4 11.85 -18.66 21.40
C LYS A 4 11.31 -18.23 20.04
N GLU A 5 10.41 -17.28 20.01
CA GLU A 5 10.22 -16.40 18.86
C GLU A 5 11.53 -15.62 18.63
N GLY A 6 12.42 -16.24 17.87
CA GLY A 6 13.63 -15.63 17.39
C GLY A 6 13.27 -14.58 16.35
N SER A 7 13.05 -13.35 16.77
CA SER A 7 13.19 -12.19 15.90
C SER A 7 14.61 -12.22 15.34
N THR A 8 14.79 -12.84 14.18
CA THR A 8 16.06 -12.93 13.48
C THR A 8 16.36 -11.53 12.95
N LYS A 9 17.03 -10.71 13.78
CA LYS A 9 17.53 -9.40 13.34
C LYS A 9 18.44 -9.65 12.14
N LEU A 10 18.02 -9.17 10.98
CA LEU A 10 18.86 -9.14 9.80
C LEU A 10 20.17 -8.40 10.11
N THR A 11 21.26 -8.87 9.55
CA THR A 11 22.55 -8.16 9.71
C THR A 11 22.45 -6.77 9.08
N ARG A 12 23.19 -5.80 9.62
CA ARG A 12 23.26 -4.44 9.07
C ARG A 12 23.52 -4.41 7.56
N LYS A 13 24.35 -5.33 7.07
CA LYS A 13 24.62 -5.47 5.63
C LYS A 13 23.40 -5.96 4.84
N ALA A 14 22.58 -6.82 5.42
CA ALA A 14 21.37 -7.28 4.77
C ALA A 14 20.31 -6.16 4.72
N GLU A 15 20.21 -5.30 5.73
CA GLU A 15 19.35 -4.13 5.70
C GLU A 15 19.82 -3.09 4.66
N GLN A 16 21.10 -2.85 4.55
CA GLN A 16 21.68 -2.01 3.50
C GLN A 16 21.41 -2.56 2.10
N ALA A 17 21.46 -3.87 1.93
CA ALA A 17 21.14 -4.52 0.67
C ALA A 17 19.65 -4.39 0.31
N ILE A 18 18.75 -4.44 1.30
CA ILE A 18 17.30 -4.18 1.08
C ILE A 18 17.10 -2.73 0.61
N ALA A 19 17.74 -1.76 1.26
CA ALA A 19 17.63 -0.35 0.83
C ALA A 19 18.15 -0.18 -0.61
N ALA A 20 19.29 -0.77 -0.94
CA ALA A 20 19.83 -0.72 -2.30
C ALA A 20 18.91 -1.38 -3.35
N LEU A 21 18.25 -2.48 -3.00
CA LEU A 21 17.27 -3.15 -3.87
C LEU A 21 16.01 -2.30 -4.14
N LEU A 22 15.70 -1.35 -3.27
CA LEU A 22 14.58 -0.41 -3.47
C LEU A 22 14.96 0.78 -4.34
N GLU A 23 16.23 1.14 -4.38
CA GLU A 23 16.74 2.31 -5.10
C GLU A 23 17.26 1.97 -6.50
N HIS A 24 17.73 0.74 -6.72
CA HIS A 24 18.37 0.33 -7.96
C HIS A 24 17.54 -0.70 -8.74
N PRO A 25 17.43 -0.56 -10.07
CA PRO A 25 16.58 -1.42 -10.89
C PRO A 25 17.14 -2.83 -11.10
N THR A 26 18.47 -3.03 -10.87
CA THR A 26 19.11 -4.33 -11.09
C THR A 26 19.81 -4.85 -9.84
N ILE A 27 19.87 -6.18 -9.71
CA ILE A 27 20.56 -6.85 -8.60
C ILE A 27 22.05 -6.51 -8.60
N ALA A 28 22.68 -6.38 -9.78
CA ALA A 28 24.08 -6.02 -9.92
C ALA A 28 24.37 -4.63 -9.33
N GLU A 29 23.55 -3.63 -9.65
CA GLU A 29 23.66 -2.27 -9.12
C GLU A 29 23.40 -2.23 -7.61
N ALA A 30 22.35 -2.91 -7.14
CA ALA A 30 22.05 -3.01 -5.72
C ALA A 30 23.19 -3.70 -4.92
N ALA A 31 23.77 -4.75 -5.46
CA ALA A 31 24.93 -5.44 -4.87
C ALA A 31 26.12 -4.51 -4.74
N LYS A 32 26.44 -3.78 -5.81
CA LYS A 32 27.53 -2.79 -5.84
C LYS A 32 27.29 -1.66 -4.83
N ALA A 33 26.07 -1.11 -4.79
CA ALA A 33 25.69 -0.02 -3.89
C ALA A 33 25.74 -0.43 -2.41
N SER A 34 25.34 -1.67 -2.09
CA SER A 34 25.35 -2.19 -0.72
C SER A 34 26.69 -2.81 -0.29
N GLY A 35 27.68 -2.89 -1.19
CA GLY A 35 28.99 -3.46 -0.90
C GLY A 35 28.96 -4.96 -0.63
N VAL A 36 28.05 -5.69 -1.27
CA VAL A 36 27.95 -7.15 -1.22
C VAL A 36 28.12 -7.75 -2.61
N SER A 37 28.51 -9.04 -2.67
CA SER A 37 28.56 -9.72 -3.98
C SER A 37 27.16 -10.04 -4.47
N GLU A 38 26.95 -10.03 -5.79
CA GLU A 38 25.68 -10.43 -6.41
C GLU A 38 25.25 -11.84 -5.96
N ARG A 39 26.23 -12.77 -5.86
CA ARG A 39 25.98 -14.14 -5.38
C ARG A 39 25.43 -14.15 -3.95
N SER A 40 25.93 -13.28 -3.06
CA SER A 40 25.42 -13.16 -1.70
C SER A 40 24.02 -12.58 -1.67
N LEU A 41 23.77 -11.57 -2.49
CA LEU A 41 22.45 -10.94 -2.62
C LEU A 41 21.41 -11.92 -3.18
N TRP A 42 21.76 -12.70 -4.21
CA TRP A 42 20.93 -13.79 -4.73
C TRP A 42 20.59 -14.82 -3.67
N ARG A 43 21.57 -15.25 -2.87
CA ARG A 43 21.35 -16.20 -1.77
C ARG A 43 20.44 -15.63 -0.69
N TRP A 44 20.55 -14.33 -0.38
CA TRP A 44 19.65 -13.67 0.58
C TRP A 44 18.23 -13.56 0.06
N LEU A 45 18.04 -13.28 -1.22
CA LEU A 45 16.74 -13.24 -1.86
C LEU A 45 15.99 -14.59 -1.84
N GLN A 46 16.70 -15.72 -1.62
CA GLN A 46 16.07 -17.03 -1.44
C GLN A 46 15.68 -17.33 0.02
N ARG A 47 16.05 -16.49 0.97
CA ARG A 47 15.75 -16.66 2.39
C ARG A 47 14.42 -16.03 2.75
N ASP A 48 13.56 -16.75 3.47
CA ASP A 48 12.24 -16.30 3.86
C ASP A 48 12.27 -15.03 4.73
N ASP A 49 13.21 -14.95 5.68
CA ASP A 49 13.38 -13.79 6.56
C ASP A 49 13.75 -12.52 5.78
N PHE A 50 14.65 -12.65 4.81
CA PHE A 50 15.06 -11.55 3.94
C PHE A 50 13.93 -11.12 3.01
N GLN A 51 13.23 -12.07 2.38
CA GLN A 51 12.09 -11.79 1.51
C GLN A 51 10.94 -11.11 2.26
N LYS A 52 10.66 -11.56 3.49
CA LYS A 52 9.65 -10.93 4.33
C LYS A 52 9.98 -9.47 4.58
N ARG A 53 11.21 -9.21 5.01
CA ARG A 53 11.70 -7.86 5.31
C ARG A 53 11.76 -6.98 4.07
N TYR A 54 12.19 -7.51 2.93
CA TYR A 54 12.19 -6.81 1.65
C TYR A 54 10.77 -6.40 1.21
N ARG A 55 9.79 -7.32 1.32
CA ARG A 55 8.38 -7.01 1.03
C ARG A 55 7.79 -5.96 1.98
N GLU A 56 8.14 -6.00 3.26
CA GLU A 56 7.75 -4.96 4.22
C GLU A 56 8.32 -3.59 3.82
N ALA A 57 9.58 -3.54 3.44
CA ALA A 57 10.23 -2.31 2.99
C ALA A 57 9.62 -1.78 1.68
N GLN A 58 9.30 -2.65 0.71
CA GLN A 58 8.58 -2.25 -0.50
C GLN A 58 7.21 -1.63 -0.18
N ARG A 59 6.44 -2.26 0.73
CA ARG A 59 5.16 -1.71 1.17
C ARG A 59 5.32 -0.35 1.83
N ALA A 60 6.29 -0.19 2.72
CA ALA A 60 6.55 1.08 3.39
C ALA A 60 6.86 2.22 2.40
N VAL A 61 7.59 1.95 1.31
CA VAL A 61 7.84 2.94 0.24
C VAL A 61 6.53 3.33 -0.45
N VAL A 62 5.68 2.36 -0.80
CA VAL A 62 4.37 2.61 -1.42
C VAL A 62 3.46 3.39 -0.48
N ASP A 63 3.37 2.99 0.79
CA ASP A 63 2.55 3.67 1.80
C ASP A 63 3.01 5.13 2.02
N SER A 64 4.33 5.37 2.02
CA SER A 64 4.88 6.72 2.07
C SER A 64 4.50 7.56 0.85
N ALA A 65 4.54 6.96 -0.35
CA ALA A 65 4.11 7.64 -1.58
C ALA A 65 2.61 7.97 -1.55
N ILE A 66 1.78 7.04 -1.10
CA ILE A 66 0.33 7.25 -0.94
C ILE A 66 0.07 8.39 0.06
N THR A 67 0.76 8.40 1.20
CA THR A 67 0.63 9.47 2.19
C THR A 67 0.99 10.84 1.62
N LYS A 68 2.05 10.92 0.81
CA LYS A 68 2.43 12.16 0.12
C LYS A 68 1.37 12.61 -0.89
N LEU A 69 0.79 11.66 -1.65
CA LEU A 69 -0.31 11.95 -2.57
C LEU A 69 -1.54 12.46 -1.83
N GLN A 70 -1.91 11.83 -0.72
CA GLN A 70 -3.03 12.28 0.13
C GLN A 70 -2.80 13.70 0.66
N ALA A 71 -1.60 14.01 1.14
CA ALA A 71 -1.25 15.35 1.58
C ALA A 71 -1.29 16.40 0.44
N ALA A 72 -1.01 15.99 -0.79
CA ALA A 72 -1.10 16.84 -1.98
C ALA A 72 -2.54 17.06 -2.47
N THR A 73 -3.48 16.18 -2.09
CA THR A 73 -4.87 16.24 -2.58
C THR A 73 -5.57 17.55 -2.21
N LEU A 74 -5.38 18.05 -0.99
CA LEU A 74 -5.95 19.33 -0.57
C LEU A 74 -5.51 20.48 -1.49
N ARG A 75 -4.21 20.56 -1.77
CA ARG A 75 -3.66 21.60 -2.66
C ARG A 75 -4.15 21.44 -4.11
N ALA A 76 -4.38 20.22 -4.56
CA ALA A 76 -4.95 19.97 -5.87
C ALA A 76 -6.41 20.46 -5.95
N VAL A 77 -7.22 20.19 -4.91
CA VAL A 77 -8.60 20.71 -4.80
C VAL A 77 -8.60 22.23 -4.78
N GLU A 78 -7.80 22.88 -3.93
CA GLU A 78 -7.68 24.33 -3.88
C GLU A 78 -7.28 24.95 -5.24
N THR A 79 -6.42 24.25 -5.99
CA THR A 79 -6.03 24.68 -7.32
C THR A 79 -7.19 24.58 -8.33
N LEU A 80 -7.95 23.50 -8.28
CA LEU A 80 -9.15 23.35 -9.11
C LEU A 80 -10.21 24.39 -8.76
N GLU A 81 -10.47 24.61 -7.46
CA GLU A 81 -11.41 25.66 -7.00
C GLU A 81 -11.01 27.06 -7.48
N ARG A 82 -9.73 27.41 -7.34
CA ARG A 82 -9.22 28.70 -7.84
C ARG A 82 -9.38 28.83 -9.34
N ASN A 83 -9.22 27.74 -10.09
CA ASN A 83 -9.33 27.74 -11.55
C ASN A 83 -10.78 27.85 -12.03
N LEU A 84 -11.79 27.64 -11.18
CA LEU A 84 -13.20 27.82 -11.55
C LEU A 84 -13.56 29.28 -11.93
N ASN A 85 -12.78 30.26 -11.45
CA ASN A 85 -13.00 31.69 -11.67
C ASN A 85 -11.71 32.44 -12.04
N CYS A 86 -10.86 31.81 -12.85
CA CYS A 86 -9.55 32.40 -13.20
C CYS A 86 -9.57 33.34 -14.40
N GLY A 87 -10.72 33.54 -15.04
CA GLY A 87 -10.88 34.40 -16.24
C GLY A 87 -10.41 33.72 -17.54
N ASN A 88 -10.10 32.43 -17.49
CA ASN A 88 -9.76 31.63 -18.66
C ASN A 88 -10.80 30.55 -18.88
N TYR A 89 -11.63 30.71 -19.87
CA TYR A 89 -12.75 29.82 -20.19
C TYR A 89 -12.35 28.32 -20.30
N PHE A 90 -11.21 28.03 -20.92
CA PHE A 90 -10.74 26.63 -21.04
C PHE A 90 -10.30 26.05 -19.69
N ALA A 91 -9.61 26.82 -18.88
CA ALA A 91 -9.19 26.38 -17.55
C ALA A 91 -10.37 26.20 -16.60
N GLU A 92 -11.35 27.08 -16.66
CA GLU A 92 -12.59 27.02 -15.87
C GLU A 92 -13.41 25.77 -16.22
N ASN A 93 -13.63 25.49 -17.50
CA ASN A 93 -14.31 24.28 -17.94
C ASN A 93 -13.58 23.00 -17.56
N ALA A 94 -12.25 22.99 -17.75
CA ALA A 94 -11.43 21.82 -17.37
C ALA A 94 -11.47 21.56 -15.85
N ALA A 95 -11.43 22.62 -15.04
CA ALA A 95 -11.53 22.51 -13.57
C ALA A 95 -12.93 21.99 -13.14
N ALA A 96 -13.99 22.56 -13.71
CA ALA A 96 -15.35 22.11 -13.43
C ALA A 96 -15.57 20.64 -13.81
N GLN A 97 -15.10 20.23 -14.98
CA GLN A 97 -15.20 18.84 -15.44
C GLN A 97 -14.39 17.89 -14.55
N ALA A 98 -13.18 18.27 -14.13
CA ALA A 98 -12.35 17.48 -13.25
C ALA A 98 -13.03 17.27 -11.88
N ILE A 99 -13.56 18.35 -11.28
CA ILE A 99 -14.25 18.28 -9.98
C ILE A 99 -15.46 17.36 -10.09
N LEU A 100 -16.32 17.52 -11.09
CA LEU A 100 -17.49 16.69 -11.28
C LEU A 100 -17.12 15.21 -11.47
N THR A 101 -16.17 14.93 -12.36
CA THR A 101 -15.73 13.55 -12.64
C THR A 101 -15.21 12.85 -11.40
N HIS A 102 -14.33 13.52 -10.65
CA HIS A 102 -13.75 12.92 -9.45
C HIS A 102 -14.76 12.81 -8.30
N SER A 103 -15.70 13.75 -8.16
CA SER A 103 -16.75 13.70 -7.18
C SER A 103 -17.70 12.51 -7.42
N PHE A 104 -18.16 12.30 -8.64
CA PHE A 104 -19.01 11.15 -8.98
C PHE A 104 -18.28 9.83 -8.73
N LYS A 105 -17.02 9.73 -9.15
CA LYS A 105 -16.23 8.53 -8.91
C LYS A 105 -16.02 8.26 -7.41
N ALA A 106 -15.83 9.28 -6.61
CA ALA A 106 -15.70 9.13 -5.16
C ALA A 106 -16.99 8.64 -4.50
N ILE A 107 -18.17 9.09 -5.00
CA ILE A 107 -19.49 8.61 -4.55
C ILE A 107 -19.65 7.13 -4.90
N GLU A 108 -19.41 6.75 -6.15
CA GLU A 108 -19.50 5.34 -6.60
C GLU A 108 -18.61 4.41 -5.75
N VAL A 109 -17.34 4.81 -5.51
CA VAL A 109 -16.42 4.01 -4.70
C VAL A 109 -16.91 3.86 -3.27
N ARG A 110 -17.47 4.91 -2.68
CA ARG A 110 -18.02 4.86 -1.32
C ARG A 110 -19.25 3.93 -1.25
N GLU A 111 -20.18 4.03 -2.19
CA GLU A 111 -21.35 3.15 -2.26
C GLU A 111 -20.95 1.68 -2.40
N LEU A 112 -19.96 1.39 -3.26
CA LEU A 112 -19.42 0.02 -3.40
C LEU A 112 -18.78 -0.47 -2.10
N GLN A 113 -18.07 0.39 -1.38
CA GLN A 113 -17.45 0.03 -0.10
C GLN A 113 -18.52 -0.29 0.96
N GLU A 114 -19.56 0.50 1.04
CA GLU A 114 -20.70 0.27 1.94
C GLU A 114 -21.39 -1.08 1.65
N GLN A 115 -21.63 -1.41 0.37
CA GLN A 115 -22.16 -2.71 -0.04
C GLN A 115 -21.24 -3.89 0.33
N ILE A 116 -19.94 -3.74 0.15
CA ILE A 116 -18.95 -4.76 0.53
C ILE A 116 -18.98 -4.99 2.04
N ASP A 117 -19.05 -3.95 2.83
CA ASP A 117 -19.05 -4.05 4.29
C ASP A 117 -20.38 -4.65 4.82
N GLU A 118 -21.51 -4.35 4.17
CA GLU A 118 -22.78 -5.01 4.44
C GLU A 118 -22.71 -6.52 4.14
N ILE A 119 -22.19 -6.91 2.98
CA ILE A 119 -22.00 -8.32 2.62
C ILE A 119 -21.08 -9.04 3.62
N LYS A 120 -19.98 -8.43 4.03
CA LYS A 120 -19.07 -8.99 5.04
C LYS A 120 -19.79 -9.23 6.36
N THR A 121 -20.61 -8.29 6.78
CA THR A 121 -21.42 -8.38 8.01
C THR A 121 -22.41 -9.54 7.93
N LEU A 122 -23.15 -9.67 6.83
CA LEU A 122 -24.08 -10.77 6.59
C LEU A 122 -23.37 -12.14 6.59
N LEU A 123 -22.20 -12.22 5.99
CA LEU A 123 -21.40 -13.45 5.97
C LEU A 123 -20.87 -13.81 7.37
N ALA A 124 -20.50 -12.83 8.19
CA ALA A 124 -20.05 -13.05 9.57
C ALA A 124 -21.20 -13.59 10.44
N VAL A 125 -22.38 -13.02 10.33
CA VAL A 125 -23.60 -13.52 11.02
C VAL A 125 -23.96 -14.94 10.61
N ARG A 126 -23.89 -15.26 9.32
CA ARG A 126 -24.17 -16.63 8.81
C ARG A 126 -23.14 -17.66 9.30
N ARG A 127 -21.87 -17.25 9.50
CA ARG A 127 -20.82 -18.12 10.05
C ARG A 127 -21.04 -18.42 11.52
N SER A 128 -21.43 -17.41 12.32
CA SER A 128 -21.72 -17.60 13.75
C SER A 128 -22.98 -18.42 14.00
N GLY A 129 -24.03 -18.27 13.18
CA GLY A 129 -25.28 -19.06 13.30
C GLY A 129 -25.14 -20.54 12.92
N LYS A 130 -24.07 -20.95 12.24
CA LYS A 130 -23.82 -22.35 11.86
C LYS A 130 -23.16 -23.18 12.99
N HIS A 131 -22.78 -22.58 14.10
CA HIS A 131 -22.04 -23.23 15.18
C HIS A 131 -22.90 -23.50 16.45
N GLU A 132 -24.21 -23.60 16.31
CA GLU A 132 -25.08 -24.06 17.41
C GLU A 132 -25.05 -25.60 17.43
N PRO A 133 -24.48 -26.25 18.46
CA PRO A 133 -24.47 -27.70 18.55
C PRO A 133 -25.93 -28.16 18.77
N ARG A 134 -26.41 -29.07 17.90
CA ARG A 134 -27.67 -29.77 18.12
C ARG A 134 -27.61 -30.40 19.51
N ARG A 135 -28.38 -29.86 20.46
CA ARG A 135 -28.69 -30.51 21.69
C ARG A 135 -29.46 -31.77 21.31
N THR A 136 -28.80 -32.93 21.44
CA THR A 136 -29.45 -34.22 21.44
C THR A 136 -30.23 -34.37 22.75
N ALA A 137 -31.53 -34.57 22.59
CA ALA A 137 -32.41 -35.02 23.70
C ALA A 137 -32.14 -36.51 23.99
#